data_b824bbb0ddc918534b4de830cfb1e7a1
#
_entry.id   b824bbb0ddc918534b4de830cfb1e7a1
#
_cell.length_a   1.000
_cell.length_b   1.000
_cell.length_c   1.000
_cell.angle_alpha   90.00
_cell.angle_beta   90.00
_cell.angle_gamma   90.00
#
_symmetry.space_group_name_H-M   'P 1'
#
loop_
_entity.id
_entity.type
_entity.pdbx_description
1 polymer ?
#
loop_
_entity_poly.entity_id
_entity_poly.type
_entity_poly.pdbx_seq_one_letter_code
_entity_poly.pdbx_strand_id
1 'polypeptide(L)'
;LTEEGEMIEDSLARKAQKQLYRAAKEIDLDPNLLKILEKPMRVLKISIPIKMDNGRVKVFTGFRCQYNNAKGPTKGGVRYHPGVSEDEVVALAAWMTWKCSLLDLPYGGAKGGIICDPTKMTQGELERLTRRYTTEIMPILGPHIDIPAPDVYTTSKTMAWIMDTFSMMKGYTEPSIVTGKPEILGGSKGRKEATGKGISIIVREFFKAKKKSLKGARIAIQGFGNVGSHAALFLSRMGAKIVAVSDISGALSKPSGFDIPGMMDYVEKHADLTKYPGTQIDKDELLFQDVDVMIPAALEDQIHQKNAHKIRAKVIVEGANGPTTPEADEILDKRGIPVIPDILANAGGVVVSHLEWVQALSGLSWEEDQVNSELERKMVKALKEVWAKASQRNVSLRCAAYLVAIERISEVYRYRGIFP
;
A
#
# COMPACT_ATOMS: atom_id res chain seq x y z
N LEU A 1 4.52 35.76 2.46
CA LEU A 1 4.24 34.32 2.30
C LEU A 1 4.24 34.07 0.79
N THR A 2 5.30 33.44 0.27
CA THR A 2 5.48 33.15 -1.15
C THR A 2 4.72 31.87 -1.49
N GLU A 3 4.31 31.68 -2.76
CA GLU A 3 3.67 30.45 -3.28
C GLU A 3 4.43 29.15 -2.90
N GLU A 4 5.76 29.24 -2.72
CA GLU A 4 6.60 28.16 -2.17
C GLU A 4 6.24 27.79 -0.72
N GLY A 5 5.79 28.73 0.10
CA GLY A 5 5.37 28.49 1.48
C GLY A 5 4.06 27.68 1.57
N GLU A 6 3.10 27.95 0.69
CA GLU A 6 1.82 27.21 0.63
C GLU A 6 1.97 25.82 0.02
N MET A 7 2.80 25.66 -1.04
CA MET A 7 3.12 24.34 -1.61
C MET A 7 3.85 23.42 -0.60
N ILE A 8 4.68 24.00 0.29
CA ILE A 8 5.39 23.26 1.33
C ILE A 8 4.42 22.81 2.45
N GLU A 9 3.32 23.50 2.70
CA GLU A 9 2.36 23.12 3.76
C GLU A 9 1.53 21.87 3.43
N ASP A 10 1.33 21.54 2.16
CA ASP A 10 0.48 20.44 1.70
C ASP A 10 1.27 19.22 1.17
N SER A 11 2.58 19.16 1.40
CA SER A 11 3.41 18.07 0.91
C SER A 11 3.07 16.72 1.56
N LEU A 12 3.23 15.61 0.81
CA LEU A 12 2.96 14.25 1.31
C LEU A 12 3.85 13.89 2.49
N ALA A 13 5.13 14.33 2.50
CA ALA A 13 6.02 14.10 3.63
C ALA A 13 5.51 14.79 4.90
N ARG A 14 4.96 16.02 4.79
CA ARG A 14 4.33 16.69 5.93
C ARG A 14 3.06 16.00 6.41
N LYS A 15 2.25 15.45 5.51
CA LYS A 15 1.08 14.64 5.91
C LYS A 15 1.53 13.43 6.74
N ALA A 16 2.58 12.72 6.31
CA ALA A 16 3.16 11.59 7.05
C ALA A 16 3.72 12.02 8.42
N GLN A 17 4.41 13.18 8.48
CA GLN A 17 4.92 13.74 9.73
C GLN A 17 3.80 14.16 10.70
N LYS A 18 2.74 14.82 10.21
CA LYS A 18 1.58 15.18 11.04
C LYS A 18 0.97 13.94 11.72
N GLN A 19 0.86 12.82 10.98
CA GLN A 19 0.37 11.56 11.54
C GLN A 19 1.31 11.00 12.62
N LEU A 20 2.63 11.07 12.40
CA LEU A 20 3.64 10.68 13.39
C LEU A 20 3.55 11.54 14.66
N TYR A 21 3.50 12.88 14.52
CA TYR A 21 3.43 13.79 15.67
C TYR A 21 2.15 13.61 16.50
N ARG A 22 1.01 13.37 15.85
CA ARG A 22 -0.24 13.06 16.55
C ARG A 22 -0.09 11.81 17.41
N ALA A 23 0.41 10.72 16.81
CA ALA A 23 0.60 9.48 17.54
C ALA A 23 1.67 9.60 18.62
N ALA A 24 2.77 10.29 18.36
CA ALA A 24 3.85 10.54 19.33
C ALA A 24 3.34 11.28 20.58
N LYS A 25 2.46 12.27 20.41
CA LYS A 25 1.84 13.02 21.50
C LYS A 25 0.95 12.11 22.37
N GLU A 26 0.20 11.19 21.77
CA GLU A 26 -0.72 10.29 22.49
C GLU A 26 0.01 9.28 23.41
N ILE A 27 1.28 8.95 23.12
CA ILE A 27 2.08 8.00 23.91
C ILE A 27 3.21 8.66 24.70
N ASP A 28 3.26 9.98 24.72
CA ASP A 28 4.36 10.73 25.34
C ASP A 28 5.74 10.21 24.89
N LEU A 29 5.90 10.12 23.55
CA LEU A 29 7.10 9.55 22.92
C LEU A 29 8.33 10.37 23.31
N ASP A 30 9.43 9.69 23.69
CA ASP A 30 10.73 10.33 23.94
C ASP A 30 11.08 11.29 22.79
N PRO A 31 11.30 12.59 23.10
CA PRO A 31 11.62 13.60 22.08
C PRO A 31 12.87 13.27 21.25
N ASN A 32 13.85 12.54 21.82
CA ASN A 32 15.04 12.13 21.08
C ASN A 32 14.71 11.04 20.06
N LEU A 33 13.84 10.11 20.43
CA LEU A 33 13.37 9.10 19.49
C LEU A 33 12.49 9.71 18.38
N LEU A 34 11.65 10.68 18.72
CA LEU A 34 10.87 11.41 17.73
C LEU A 34 11.76 12.06 16.67
N LYS A 35 12.88 12.71 17.06
CA LYS A 35 13.87 13.29 16.14
C LYS A 35 14.45 12.27 15.15
N ILE A 36 14.58 11.00 15.57
CA ILE A 36 15.04 9.92 14.69
C ILE A 36 13.92 9.50 13.73
N LEU A 37 12.70 9.36 14.25
CA LEU A 37 11.56 8.84 13.47
C LEU A 37 10.98 9.87 12.48
N GLU A 38 11.24 11.16 12.65
CA GLU A 38 10.74 12.21 11.75
C GLU A 38 11.52 12.36 10.45
N LYS A 39 12.71 11.72 10.35
CA LYS A 39 13.61 11.85 9.19
C LYS A 39 13.96 10.49 8.60
N PRO A 40 14.10 10.41 7.26
CA PRO A 40 14.63 9.21 6.65
C PRO A 40 16.11 9.01 7.01
N MET A 41 16.51 7.75 7.17
CA MET A 41 17.91 7.39 7.39
C MET A 41 18.80 7.84 6.21
N ARG A 42 18.30 7.70 4.98
CA ARG A 42 18.97 8.18 3.76
C ARG A 42 18.02 8.27 2.58
N VAL A 43 18.33 9.20 1.67
CA VAL A 43 17.74 9.31 0.35
C VAL A 43 18.86 9.35 -0.67
N LEU A 44 18.82 8.45 -1.65
CA LEU A 44 19.74 8.43 -2.79
C LEU A 44 19.00 8.98 -4.00
N LYS A 45 19.51 10.09 -4.57
CA LYS A 45 19.07 10.66 -5.84
C LYS A 45 20.11 10.34 -6.90
N ILE A 46 19.67 9.82 -8.03
CA ILE A 46 20.56 9.32 -9.10
C ILE A 46 20.15 9.84 -10.46
N SER A 47 21.14 9.97 -11.36
CA SER A 47 20.95 10.22 -12.77
C SER A 47 21.08 8.91 -13.55
N ILE A 48 20.11 8.62 -14.41
CA ILE A 48 19.97 7.35 -15.12
C ILE A 48 20.04 7.60 -16.63
N PRO A 49 21.24 7.63 -17.24
CA PRO A 49 21.37 7.73 -18.68
C PRO A 49 21.06 6.39 -19.35
N ILE A 50 20.15 6.40 -20.32
CA ILE A 50 19.89 5.25 -21.18
C ILE A 50 19.86 5.65 -22.66
N LYS A 51 20.23 4.72 -23.54
CA LYS A 51 20.06 4.87 -24.98
C LYS A 51 18.63 4.48 -25.36
N MET A 52 17.89 5.44 -25.93
CA MET A 52 16.54 5.23 -26.44
C MET A 52 16.59 4.45 -27.75
N ASP A 53 15.44 3.88 -28.18
CA ASP A 53 15.35 3.10 -29.41
C ASP A 53 15.68 3.93 -30.67
N ASN A 54 15.48 5.24 -30.61
CA ASN A 54 15.87 6.18 -31.66
C ASN A 54 17.38 6.53 -31.67
N GLY A 55 18.19 5.85 -30.84
CA GLY A 55 19.62 6.04 -30.73
C GLY A 55 20.09 7.21 -29.87
N ARG A 56 19.22 8.12 -29.45
CA ARG A 56 19.57 9.27 -28.60
C ARG A 56 19.71 8.83 -27.14
N VAL A 57 20.53 9.52 -26.38
CA VAL A 57 20.64 9.34 -24.93
C VAL A 57 19.60 10.23 -24.24
N LYS A 58 18.86 9.65 -23.31
CA LYS A 58 17.99 10.38 -22.39
C LYS A 58 18.44 10.10 -20.96
N VAL A 59 18.47 11.14 -20.14
CA VAL A 59 18.84 11.04 -18.71
C VAL A 59 17.57 11.19 -17.89
N PHE A 60 17.29 10.20 -17.06
CA PHE A 60 16.16 10.20 -16.11
C PHE A 60 16.66 10.46 -14.69
N THR A 61 15.80 10.98 -13.85
CA THR A 61 16.08 11.11 -12.40
C THR A 61 15.37 9.99 -11.65
N GLY A 62 16.12 9.32 -10.77
CA GLY A 62 15.60 8.29 -9.89
C GLY A 62 15.89 8.58 -8.42
N PHE A 63 15.09 7.97 -7.53
CA PHE A 63 15.22 8.07 -6.09
C PHE A 63 15.13 6.70 -5.45
N ARG A 64 15.86 6.49 -4.32
CA ARG A 64 15.61 5.42 -3.37
C ARG A 64 15.75 5.96 -1.95
N CYS A 65 14.65 5.93 -1.21
CA CYS A 65 14.61 6.29 0.19
C CYS A 65 14.61 5.02 1.05
N GLN A 66 15.51 4.98 2.05
CA GLN A 66 15.50 4.03 3.16
C GLN A 66 15.16 4.83 4.42
N TYR A 67 13.92 4.67 4.90
CA TYR A 67 13.42 5.53 5.96
C TYR A 67 13.93 5.12 7.33
N ASN A 68 13.77 3.85 7.68
CA ASN A 68 14.20 3.32 8.98
C ASN A 68 14.52 1.82 8.84
N ASN A 69 15.60 1.36 9.46
CA ASN A 69 16.03 -0.04 9.43
C ASN A 69 16.14 -0.68 10.82
N ALA A 70 15.54 -0.07 11.84
CA ALA A 70 15.64 -0.57 13.22
C ALA A 70 15.18 -2.02 13.36
N LYS A 71 14.11 -2.42 12.65
CA LYS A 71 13.55 -3.78 12.68
C LYS A 71 14.20 -4.77 11.71
N GLY A 72 15.04 -4.31 10.79
CA GLY A 72 15.65 -5.16 9.76
C GLY A 72 15.83 -4.44 8.42
N PRO A 73 16.00 -5.19 7.31
CA PRO A 73 16.19 -4.61 5.99
C PRO A 73 15.01 -3.69 5.62
N THR A 74 15.30 -2.64 4.86
CA THR A 74 14.23 -1.78 4.37
C THR A 74 13.47 -2.45 3.22
N LYS A 75 12.17 -2.17 3.07
CA LYS A 75 11.34 -2.77 2.04
C LYS A 75 10.35 -1.77 1.49
N GLY A 76 10.22 -1.74 0.15
CA GLY A 76 9.22 -0.89 -0.50
C GLY A 76 9.24 -0.94 -2.01
N GLY A 77 8.14 -0.50 -2.63
CA GLY A 77 7.95 -0.49 -4.07
C GLY A 77 8.87 0.49 -4.81
N VAL A 78 8.98 0.30 -6.12
CA VAL A 78 9.62 1.24 -7.06
C VAL A 78 8.55 1.73 -8.03
N ARG A 79 8.28 3.03 -8.04
CA ARG A 79 7.24 3.68 -8.86
C ARG A 79 7.83 4.31 -10.11
N TYR A 80 7.21 4.08 -11.27
CA TYR A 80 7.51 4.79 -12.51
C TYR A 80 6.36 5.72 -12.83
N HIS A 81 6.60 7.04 -12.72
CA HIS A 81 5.54 8.02 -13.00
C HIS A 81 6.16 9.41 -13.23
N PRO A 82 5.60 10.25 -14.13
CA PRO A 82 6.12 11.60 -14.36
C PRO A 82 6.03 12.51 -13.13
N GLY A 83 5.10 12.26 -12.22
CA GLY A 83 4.91 13.01 -10.98
C GLY A 83 5.75 12.56 -9.79
N VAL A 84 6.65 11.56 -9.96
CA VAL A 84 7.53 11.14 -8.86
C VAL A 84 8.39 12.30 -8.37
N SER A 85 8.41 12.49 -7.06
CA SER A 85 9.25 13.48 -6.38
C SER A 85 9.99 12.85 -5.20
N GLU A 86 11.01 13.54 -4.70
CA GLU A 86 11.73 13.14 -3.50
C GLU A 86 10.78 13.14 -2.28
N ASP A 87 9.95 14.17 -2.15
CA ASP A 87 8.95 14.31 -1.08
C ASP A 87 7.97 13.12 -1.05
N GLU A 88 7.43 12.74 -2.23
CA GLU A 88 6.56 11.57 -2.36
C GLU A 88 7.26 10.28 -1.93
N VAL A 89 8.50 10.07 -2.39
CA VAL A 89 9.27 8.87 -2.07
C VAL A 89 9.57 8.78 -0.57
N VAL A 90 9.87 9.91 0.09
CA VAL A 90 10.09 9.99 1.54
C VAL A 90 8.80 9.67 2.30
N ALA A 91 7.68 10.28 1.94
CA ALA A 91 6.37 10.03 2.57
C ALA A 91 5.97 8.55 2.50
N LEU A 92 6.07 7.97 1.31
CA LEU A 92 5.71 6.57 1.07
C LEU A 92 6.66 5.60 1.80
N ALA A 93 7.94 5.94 1.95
CA ALA A 93 8.90 5.16 2.74
C ALA A 93 8.58 5.22 4.25
N ALA A 94 8.15 6.37 4.75
CA ALA A 94 7.67 6.50 6.13
C ALA A 94 6.44 5.61 6.37
N TRP A 95 5.42 5.69 5.51
CA TRP A 95 4.23 4.82 5.63
C TRP A 95 4.56 3.34 5.52
N MET A 96 5.53 2.95 4.69
CA MET A 96 6.02 1.57 4.65
C MET A 96 6.66 1.15 5.98
N THR A 97 7.38 2.06 6.67
CA THR A 97 7.95 1.80 8.00
C THR A 97 6.85 1.47 9.01
N TRP A 98 5.82 2.32 9.07
CA TRP A 98 4.70 2.12 10.00
C TRP A 98 3.91 0.86 9.66
N LYS A 99 3.64 0.61 8.38
CA LYS A 99 2.94 -0.59 7.90
C LYS A 99 3.67 -1.87 8.28
N CYS A 100 4.98 -1.95 8.01
CA CYS A 100 5.78 -3.13 8.36
C CYS A 100 5.84 -3.33 9.88
N SER A 101 5.99 -2.26 10.65
CA SER A 101 6.00 -2.34 12.10
C SER A 101 4.65 -2.79 12.66
N LEU A 102 3.54 -2.24 12.17
CA LEU A 102 2.17 -2.61 12.56
C LEU A 102 1.90 -4.10 12.37
N LEU A 103 2.35 -4.67 11.25
CA LEU A 103 2.16 -6.09 10.93
C LEU A 103 3.18 -7.01 11.61
N ASP A 104 4.04 -6.44 12.46
CA ASP A 104 5.14 -7.16 13.12
C ASP A 104 5.99 -7.94 12.11
N LEU A 105 6.35 -7.26 11.02
CA LEU A 105 7.28 -7.77 10.02
C LEU A 105 8.71 -7.32 10.36
N PRO A 106 9.73 -8.14 10.05
CA PRO A 106 11.13 -7.83 10.33
C PRO A 106 11.73 -6.87 9.29
N TYR A 107 11.03 -5.76 9.01
CA TYR A 107 11.43 -4.78 8.01
C TYR A 107 11.33 -3.36 8.54
N GLY A 108 12.22 -2.52 8.02
CA GLY A 108 12.00 -1.09 7.92
C GLY A 108 11.24 -0.71 6.66
N GLY A 109 11.13 0.59 6.41
CA GLY A 109 10.45 1.12 5.23
C GLY A 109 11.41 1.68 4.20
N ALA A 110 11.12 1.40 2.93
CA ALA A 110 11.77 2.03 1.79
C ALA A 110 10.75 2.40 0.71
N LYS A 111 11.17 3.26 -0.20
CA LYS A 111 10.46 3.57 -1.44
C LYS A 111 11.45 4.00 -2.51
N GLY A 112 11.20 3.60 -3.73
CA GLY A 112 11.92 4.09 -4.90
C GLY A 112 10.98 4.69 -5.93
N GLY A 113 11.55 5.45 -6.85
CA GLY A 113 10.80 5.97 -7.99
C GLY A 113 11.71 6.54 -9.07
N ILE A 114 11.20 6.57 -10.30
CA ILE A 114 11.86 7.20 -11.45
C ILE A 114 10.89 8.16 -12.09
N ILE A 115 11.35 9.38 -12.35
CA ILE A 115 10.59 10.39 -13.10
C ILE A 115 10.59 10.00 -14.58
N CYS A 116 9.55 9.31 -15.02
CA CYS A 116 9.38 8.88 -16.40
C CYS A 116 7.90 8.71 -16.74
N ASP A 117 7.57 8.66 -18.03
CA ASP A 117 6.25 8.31 -18.52
C ASP A 117 6.33 6.93 -19.19
N PRO A 118 5.98 5.85 -18.46
CA PRO A 118 6.10 4.48 -19.00
C PRO A 118 5.17 4.21 -20.18
N THR A 119 4.09 4.97 -20.33
CA THR A 119 3.13 4.80 -21.43
C THR A 119 3.71 5.23 -22.77
N LYS A 120 4.79 6.05 -22.75
CA LYS A 120 5.52 6.54 -23.92
C LYS A 120 6.84 5.83 -24.15
N MET A 121 7.09 4.73 -23.45
CA MET A 121 8.34 3.98 -23.53
C MET A 121 8.10 2.56 -24.04
N THR A 122 9.04 2.06 -24.83
CA THR A 122 9.01 0.65 -25.25
C THR A 122 9.43 -0.28 -24.10
N GLN A 123 9.11 -1.56 -24.20
CA GLN A 123 9.56 -2.57 -23.23
C GLN A 123 11.08 -2.62 -23.11
N GLY A 124 11.80 -2.48 -24.26
CA GLY A 124 13.27 -2.45 -24.27
C GLY A 124 13.83 -1.21 -23.56
N GLU A 125 13.18 -0.06 -23.72
CA GLU A 125 13.57 1.17 -23.02
C GLU A 125 13.32 1.06 -21.51
N LEU A 126 12.18 0.49 -21.10
CA LEU A 126 11.86 0.23 -19.69
C LEU A 126 12.83 -0.79 -19.07
N GLU A 127 13.23 -1.82 -19.79
CA GLU A 127 14.25 -2.76 -19.34
C GLU A 127 15.59 -2.08 -19.10
N ARG A 128 16.11 -1.32 -20.08
CA ARG A 128 17.36 -0.57 -19.93
C ARG A 128 17.31 0.42 -18.76
N LEU A 129 16.17 1.13 -18.61
CA LEU A 129 15.94 2.05 -17.50
C LEU A 129 16.03 1.33 -16.15
N THR A 130 15.32 0.19 -16.02
CA THR A 130 15.29 -0.61 -14.80
C THR A 130 16.66 -1.18 -14.46
N ARG A 131 17.36 -1.76 -15.43
CA ARG A 131 18.70 -2.33 -15.23
C ARG A 131 19.69 -1.25 -14.81
N ARG A 132 19.65 -0.08 -15.44
CA ARG A 132 20.52 1.04 -15.08
C ARG A 132 20.19 1.58 -13.69
N TYR A 133 18.90 1.77 -13.37
CA TYR A 133 18.47 2.15 -12.03
C TYR A 133 19.00 1.17 -10.97
N THR A 134 18.87 -0.13 -11.22
CA THR A 134 19.34 -1.18 -10.30
C THR A 134 20.84 -1.08 -10.06
N THR A 135 21.63 -0.85 -11.12
CA THR A 135 23.09 -0.68 -11.02
C THR A 135 23.46 0.53 -10.15
N GLU A 136 22.76 1.66 -10.32
CA GLU A 136 23.05 2.88 -9.57
C GLU A 136 22.70 2.77 -8.07
N ILE A 137 21.65 2.02 -7.73
CA ILE A 137 21.28 1.80 -6.32
C ILE A 137 21.92 0.56 -5.70
N MET A 138 22.71 -0.20 -6.45
CA MET A 138 23.38 -1.43 -6.02
C MET A 138 24.08 -1.32 -4.64
N PRO A 139 24.81 -0.22 -4.33
CA PRO A 139 25.51 -0.10 -3.05
C PRO A 139 24.60 -0.16 -1.82
N ILE A 140 23.32 0.12 -1.98
CA ILE A 140 22.35 0.13 -0.89
C ILE A 140 21.30 -0.99 -1.01
N LEU A 141 21.41 -1.88 -2.02
CA LEU A 141 20.53 -3.04 -2.19
C LEU A 141 21.11 -4.31 -1.57
N GLY A 142 20.23 -5.18 -1.14
CA GLY A 142 20.60 -6.52 -0.64
C GLY A 142 19.44 -7.20 0.05
N PRO A 143 19.41 -8.54 0.06
CA PRO A 143 18.33 -9.30 0.70
C PRO A 143 18.22 -9.03 2.20
N HIS A 144 19.31 -8.57 2.84
CA HIS A 144 19.36 -8.16 4.25
C HIS A 144 19.56 -6.64 4.45
N ILE A 145 19.48 -5.83 3.37
CA ILE A 145 19.71 -4.38 3.39
C ILE A 145 18.46 -3.64 2.94
N ASP A 146 18.02 -3.90 1.70
CA ASP A 146 16.87 -3.21 1.08
C ASP A 146 16.28 -4.05 -0.05
N ILE A 147 14.98 -4.29 -0.01
CA ILE A 147 14.26 -5.24 -0.84
C ILE A 147 13.18 -4.51 -1.66
N PRO A 148 13.42 -4.24 -2.97
CA PRO A 148 12.42 -3.66 -3.86
C PRO A 148 11.18 -4.56 -4.05
N ALA A 149 10.09 -3.92 -4.45
CA ALA A 149 8.82 -4.56 -4.80
C ALA A 149 8.13 -3.78 -5.94
N PRO A 150 7.08 -4.33 -6.59
CA PRO A 150 6.29 -3.59 -7.57
C PRO A 150 5.50 -2.44 -6.94
N ASP A 151 5.25 -1.41 -7.74
CA ASP A 151 4.39 -0.27 -7.43
C ASP A 151 3.73 0.23 -8.73
N VAL A 152 3.23 1.46 -8.78
CA VAL A 152 2.60 2.05 -9.97
C VAL A 152 3.53 1.95 -11.19
N TYR A 153 3.01 1.41 -12.28
CA TYR A 153 3.69 1.16 -13.56
C TYR A 153 4.94 0.27 -13.50
N THR A 154 5.16 -0.46 -12.40
CA THR A 154 6.14 -1.55 -12.35
C THR A 154 5.43 -2.88 -12.11
N THR A 155 5.99 -3.94 -12.67
CA THR A 155 5.34 -5.25 -12.72
C THR A 155 6.29 -6.34 -12.22
N SER A 156 5.81 -7.57 -12.19
CA SER A 156 6.64 -8.76 -11.93
C SER A 156 7.82 -8.87 -12.90
N LYS A 157 7.64 -8.44 -14.16
CA LYS A 157 8.71 -8.39 -15.17
C LYS A 157 9.79 -7.37 -14.79
N THR A 158 9.39 -6.20 -14.29
CA THR A 158 10.34 -5.21 -13.75
C THR A 158 11.16 -5.78 -12.60
N MET A 159 10.52 -6.53 -11.70
CA MET A 159 11.24 -7.21 -10.60
C MET A 159 12.19 -8.29 -11.10
N ALA A 160 11.83 -9.02 -12.15
CA ALA A 160 12.74 -9.97 -12.79
C ALA A 160 14.00 -9.29 -13.33
N TRP A 161 13.88 -8.11 -13.95
CA TRP A 161 15.04 -7.34 -14.43
C TRP A 161 15.93 -6.83 -13.28
N ILE A 162 15.33 -6.40 -12.16
CA ILE A 162 16.09 -6.00 -10.95
C ILE A 162 16.85 -7.21 -10.40
N MET A 163 16.16 -8.35 -10.24
CA MET A 163 16.76 -9.59 -9.74
C MET A 163 17.92 -10.05 -10.63
N ASP A 164 17.71 -10.10 -11.93
CA ASP A 164 18.71 -10.52 -12.90
C ASP A 164 19.93 -9.60 -12.89
N THR A 165 19.72 -8.27 -12.92
CA THR A 165 20.81 -7.29 -12.89
C THR A 165 21.64 -7.42 -11.61
N PHE A 166 20.97 -7.56 -10.44
CA PHE A 166 21.65 -7.75 -9.17
C PHE A 166 22.46 -9.05 -9.17
N SER A 167 21.85 -10.14 -9.64
CA SER A 167 22.46 -11.47 -9.68
C SER A 167 23.70 -11.50 -10.60
N MET A 168 23.60 -10.92 -11.78
CA MET A 168 24.73 -10.81 -12.71
C MET A 168 25.91 -10.05 -12.09
N MET A 169 25.64 -8.96 -11.40
CA MET A 169 26.68 -8.17 -10.72
C MET A 169 27.29 -8.88 -9.52
N LYS A 170 26.55 -9.81 -8.88
CA LYS A 170 27.04 -10.62 -7.74
C LYS A 170 27.70 -11.93 -8.18
N GLY A 171 27.48 -12.39 -9.42
CA GLY A 171 28.00 -13.64 -9.93
C GLY A 171 27.24 -14.91 -9.48
N TYR A 172 26.06 -14.74 -8.87
CA TYR A 172 25.15 -15.83 -8.50
C TYR A 172 23.70 -15.35 -8.50
N THR A 173 22.75 -16.27 -8.68
CA THR A 173 21.32 -15.94 -8.66
C THR A 173 20.84 -15.66 -7.23
N GLU A 174 20.28 -14.46 -7.01
CA GLU A 174 19.77 -14.01 -5.70
C GLU A 174 18.27 -13.69 -5.76
N PRO A 175 17.39 -14.70 -5.58
CA PRO A 175 15.94 -14.47 -5.71
C PRO A 175 15.34 -13.68 -4.57
N SER A 176 16.00 -13.58 -3.42
CA SER A 176 15.50 -12.87 -2.24
C SER A 176 15.73 -11.36 -2.30
N ILE A 177 16.42 -10.85 -3.33
CA ILE A 177 16.68 -9.41 -3.50
C ILE A 177 15.42 -8.59 -3.78
N VAL A 178 14.38 -9.17 -4.36
CA VAL A 178 13.11 -8.53 -4.69
C VAL A 178 11.93 -9.39 -4.29
N THR A 179 10.75 -8.79 -4.21
CA THR A 179 9.49 -9.52 -4.11
C THR A 179 8.49 -9.05 -5.15
N GLY A 180 7.48 -9.87 -5.45
CA GLY A 180 6.53 -9.64 -6.54
C GLY A 180 7.07 -10.04 -7.90
N LYS A 181 8.08 -10.90 -7.95
CA LYS A 181 8.61 -11.51 -9.17
C LYS A 181 7.66 -12.59 -9.71
N PRO A 182 7.81 -13.02 -10.98
CA PRO A 182 7.06 -14.14 -11.54
C PRO A 182 7.25 -15.43 -10.71
N GLU A 183 6.21 -16.26 -10.60
CA GLU A 183 6.28 -17.53 -9.84
C GLU A 183 7.39 -18.45 -10.34
N ILE A 184 7.61 -18.52 -11.65
CA ILE A 184 8.71 -19.29 -12.25
C ILE A 184 10.10 -18.84 -11.77
N LEU A 185 10.24 -17.63 -11.24
CA LEU A 185 11.46 -17.08 -10.66
C LEU A 185 11.42 -17.07 -9.12
N GLY A 186 10.57 -17.88 -8.51
CA GLY A 186 10.39 -17.96 -7.06
C GLY A 186 9.47 -16.90 -6.47
N GLY A 187 8.54 -16.37 -7.27
CA GLY A 187 7.43 -15.56 -6.78
C GLY A 187 6.45 -16.38 -5.94
N SER A 188 5.79 -15.75 -4.97
CA SER A 188 4.83 -16.44 -4.11
C SER A 188 3.47 -16.58 -4.78
N LYS A 189 2.85 -17.75 -4.66
CA LYS A 189 1.42 -17.95 -4.95
C LYS A 189 0.58 -16.98 -4.11
N GLY A 190 -0.58 -16.58 -4.61
CA GLY A 190 -1.49 -15.67 -3.91
C GLY A 190 -1.02 -14.20 -3.82
N ARG A 191 0.10 -13.82 -4.46
CA ARG A 191 0.65 -12.47 -4.36
C ARG A 191 -0.20 -11.42 -5.07
N LYS A 192 -0.79 -11.77 -6.22
CA LYS A 192 -1.56 -10.84 -7.05
C LYS A 192 -2.80 -10.32 -6.32
N GLU A 193 -3.52 -11.20 -5.67
CA GLU A 193 -4.78 -10.95 -4.97
C GLU A 193 -4.61 -10.59 -3.47
N ALA A 194 -3.40 -10.69 -2.94
CA ALA A 194 -3.12 -10.57 -1.50
C ALA A 194 -3.68 -9.30 -0.84
N THR A 195 -3.64 -8.16 -1.51
CA THR A 195 -4.17 -6.90 -0.96
C THR A 195 -5.69 -6.96 -0.83
N GLY A 196 -6.39 -7.34 -1.90
CA GLY A 196 -7.86 -7.49 -1.87
C GLY A 196 -8.32 -8.56 -0.88
N LYS A 197 -7.58 -9.67 -0.77
CA LYS A 197 -7.85 -10.72 0.22
C LYS A 197 -7.64 -10.21 1.64
N GLY A 198 -6.58 -9.46 1.90
CA GLY A 198 -6.35 -8.80 3.19
C GLY A 198 -7.50 -7.89 3.59
N ILE A 199 -8.00 -7.06 2.68
CA ILE A 199 -9.17 -6.21 2.90
C ILE A 199 -10.40 -7.05 3.27
N SER A 200 -10.67 -8.13 2.55
CA SER A 200 -11.81 -9.00 2.84
C SER A 200 -11.73 -9.66 4.22
N ILE A 201 -10.53 -10.06 4.65
CA ILE A 201 -10.28 -10.57 6.01
C ILE A 201 -10.59 -9.50 7.05
N ILE A 202 -10.12 -8.28 6.87
CA ILE A 202 -10.36 -7.15 7.77
C ILE A 202 -11.86 -6.84 7.88
N VAL A 203 -12.57 -6.77 6.75
CA VAL A 203 -14.03 -6.56 6.74
C VAL A 203 -14.75 -7.68 7.49
N ARG A 204 -14.41 -8.93 7.22
CA ARG A 204 -15.00 -10.09 7.91
C ARG A 204 -14.81 -10.02 9.43
N GLU A 205 -13.60 -9.75 9.87
CA GLU A 205 -13.29 -9.68 11.31
C GLU A 205 -13.94 -8.45 11.97
N PHE A 206 -14.09 -7.34 11.24
CA PHE A 206 -14.86 -6.19 11.73
C PHE A 206 -16.31 -6.55 12.00
N PHE A 207 -16.99 -7.23 11.06
CA PHE A 207 -18.37 -7.68 11.27
C PHE A 207 -18.48 -8.66 12.42
N LYS A 208 -17.55 -9.61 12.54
CA LYS A 208 -17.47 -10.57 13.64
C LYS A 208 -17.33 -9.86 14.99
N ALA A 209 -16.44 -8.88 15.11
CA ALA A 209 -16.27 -8.09 16.34
C ALA A 209 -17.53 -7.28 16.71
N LYS A 210 -18.27 -6.81 15.71
CA LYS A 210 -19.57 -6.13 15.91
C LYS A 210 -20.75 -7.09 16.11
N LYS A 211 -20.51 -8.41 16.15
CA LYS A 211 -21.55 -9.46 16.25
C LYS A 211 -22.62 -9.35 15.15
N LYS A 212 -22.20 -8.92 13.94
CA LYS A 212 -23.06 -8.77 12.76
C LYS A 212 -22.69 -9.79 11.70
N SER A 213 -23.68 -10.19 10.87
CA SER A 213 -23.44 -11.05 9.72
C SER A 213 -22.87 -10.24 8.56
N LEU A 214 -21.81 -10.75 7.92
CA LEU A 214 -21.31 -10.22 6.66
C LEU A 214 -22.21 -10.63 5.47
N LYS A 215 -22.93 -11.76 5.61
CA LYS A 215 -23.85 -12.22 4.55
C LYS A 215 -24.99 -11.21 4.36
N GLY A 216 -25.12 -10.72 3.13
CA GLY A 216 -26.09 -9.70 2.76
C GLY A 216 -25.65 -8.25 3.03
N ALA A 217 -24.50 -8.02 3.69
CA ALA A 217 -23.95 -6.68 3.90
C ALA A 217 -23.73 -5.97 2.55
N ARG A 218 -24.11 -4.70 2.49
CA ARG A 218 -24.02 -3.86 1.30
C ARG A 218 -22.67 -3.16 1.28
N ILE A 219 -21.93 -3.31 0.18
CA ILE A 219 -20.57 -2.80 0.06
C ILE A 219 -20.45 -1.98 -1.23
N ALA A 220 -19.87 -0.78 -1.14
CA ALA A 220 -19.46 0.03 -2.27
C ALA A 220 -17.94 0.07 -2.37
N ILE A 221 -17.40 -0.02 -3.60
CA ILE A 221 -15.96 -0.06 -3.86
C ILE A 221 -15.61 0.98 -4.92
N GLN A 222 -14.81 1.96 -4.53
CA GLN A 222 -14.24 2.92 -5.47
C GLN A 222 -12.92 2.39 -6.00
N GLY A 223 -12.83 2.18 -7.31
CA GLY A 223 -11.67 1.58 -7.96
C GLY A 223 -11.83 0.06 -8.17
N PHE A 224 -12.01 -0.37 -9.42
CA PHE A 224 -12.15 -1.80 -9.79
C PHE A 224 -10.89 -2.35 -10.46
N GLY A 225 -9.71 -1.81 -10.06
CA GLY A 225 -8.39 -2.33 -10.40
C GLY A 225 -8.03 -3.57 -9.57
N ASN A 226 -6.73 -3.92 -9.53
CA ASN A 226 -6.26 -5.14 -8.84
C ASN A 226 -6.75 -5.25 -7.39
N VAL A 227 -6.73 -4.17 -6.63
CA VAL A 227 -7.13 -4.20 -5.20
C VAL A 227 -8.64 -4.34 -5.06
N GLY A 228 -9.40 -3.45 -5.70
CA GLY A 228 -10.86 -3.40 -5.54
C GLY A 228 -11.57 -4.60 -6.14
N SER A 229 -11.16 -5.09 -7.31
CA SER A 229 -11.79 -6.27 -7.94
C SER A 229 -11.57 -7.54 -7.12
N HIS A 230 -10.38 -7.78 -6.56
CA HIS A 230 -10.14 -8.93 -5.70
C HIS A 230 -10.82 -8.77 -4.33
N ALA A 231 -10.88 -7.56 -3.74
CA ALA A 231 -11.67 -7.33 -2.54
C ALA A 231 -13.16 -7.64 -2.79
N ALA A 232 -13.72 -7.14 -3.91
CA ALA A 232 -15.08 -7.46 -4.34
C ALA A 232 -15.31 -8.97 -4.47
N LEU A 233 -14.39 -9.68 -5.13
CA LEU A 233 -14.47 -11.12 -5.35
C LEU A 233 -14.52 -11.90 -4.04
N PHE A 234 -13.58 -11.64 -3.13
CA PHE A 234 -13.54 -12.37 -1.86
C PHE A 234 -14.72 -12.02 -0.95
N LEU A 235 -15.13 -10.77 -0.90
CA LEU A 235 -16.31 -10.35 -0.11
C LEU A 235 -17.62 -10.95 -0.66
N SER A 236 -17.78 -11.01 -1.99
CA SER A 236 -18.95 -11.65 -2.60
C SER A 236 -19.00 -13.15 -2.32
N ARG A 237 -17.84 -13.84 -2.35
CA ARG A 237 -17.74 -15.27 -1.96
C ARG A 237 -18.08 -15.51 -0.50
N MET A 238 -17.90 -14.51 0.38
CA MET A 238 -18.33 -14.56 1.78
C MET A 238 -19.82 -14.18 1.96
N GLY A 239 -20.55 -13.93 0.87
CA GLY A 239 -21.98 -13.63 0.85
C GLY A 239 -22.34 -12.15 1.01
N ALA A 240 -21.38 -11.22 0.96
CA ALA A 240 -21.68 -9.79 0.90
C ALA A 240 -22.23 -9.41 -0.48
N LYS A 241 -22.98 -8.31 -0.54
CA LYS A 241 -23.52 -7.73 -1.79
C LYS A 241 -22.68 -6.52 -2.18
N ILE A 242 -21.95 -6.63 -3.28
CA ILE A 242 -21.27 -5.48 -3.87
C ILE A 242 -22.30 -4.70 -4.68
N VAL A 243 -22.75 -3.57 -4.15
CA VAL A 243 -23.90 -2.82 -4.69
C VAL A 243 -23.50 -1.60 -5.50
N ALA A 244 -22.25 -1.14 -5.38
CA ALA A 244 -21.73 -0.04 -6.20
C ALA A 244 -20.23 -0.27 -6.45
N VAL A 245 -19.78 0.03 -7.67
CA VAL A 245 -18.37 -0.05 -8.08
C VAL A 245 -18.05 1.08 -9.05
N SER A 246 -16.79 1.54 -9.04
CA SER A 246 -16.30 2.49 -10.06
C SER A 246 -14.89 2.14 -10.52
N ASP A 247 -14.55 2.62 -11.71
CA ASP A 247 -13.19 2.66 -12.23
C ASP A 247 -12.93 3.97 -12.99
N ILE A 248 -11.89 4.00 -13.82
CA ILE A 248 -11.57 5.18 -14.65
C ILE A 248 -12.67 5.48 -15.67
N SER A 249 -13.43 4.48 -16.14
CA SER A 249 -14.48 4.64 -17.15
C SER A 249 -15.78 5.22 -16.57
N GLY A 250 -16.10 4.95 -15.29
CA GLY A 250 -17.32 5.45 -14.65
C GLY A 250 -17.67 4.72 -13.37
N ALA A 251 -18.95 4.84 -12.96
CA ALA A 251 -19.48 4.17 -11.80
C ALA A 251 -20.85 3.53 -12.08
N LEU A 252 -21.06 2.35 -11.49
CA LEU A 252 -22.29 1.58 -11.57
C LEU A 252 -22.86 1.27 -10.19
N SER A 253 -24.18 1.25 -10.09
CA SER A 253 -24.93 0.80 -8.91
C SER A 253 -25.91 -0.30 -9.29
N LYS A 254 -26.06 -1.29 -8.39
CA LYS A 254 -27.04 -2.38 -8.52
C LYS A 254 -27.48 -2.82 -7.11
N PRO A 255 -28.64 -2.39 -6.63
CA PRO A 255 -29.10 -2.68 -5.26
C PRO A 255 -29.17 -4.17 -4.89
N SER A 256 -29.43 -5.06 -5.88
CA SER A 256 -29.42 -6.52 -5.70
C SER A 256 -28.01 -7.12 -5.54
N GLY A 257 -26.96 -6.36 -5.88
CA GLY A 257 -25.58 -6.80 -5.95
C GLY A 257 -25.16 -7.23 -7.36
N PHE A 258 -23.87 -7.08 -7.66
CA PHE A 258 -23.26 -7.50 -8.92
C PHE A 258 -22.79 -8.95 -8.89
N ASP A 259 -22.80 -9.62 -10.04
CA ASP A 259 -22.01 -10.83 -10.28
C ASP A 259 -20.55 -10.43 -10.51
N ILE A 260 -19.73 -10.59 -9.47
CA ILE A 260 -18.34 -10.10 -9.50
C ILE A 260 -17.45 -10.92 -10.43
N PRO A 261 -17.48 -12.27 -10.45
CA PRO A 261 -16.74 -13.05 -11.43
C PRO A 261 -17.04 -12.61 -12.87
N GLY A 262 -18.33 -12.52 -13.25
CA GLY A 262 -18.73 -12.08 -14.59
C GLY A 262 -18.32 -10.64 -14.89
N MET A 263 -18.34 -9.74 -13.90
CA MET A 263 -17.86 -8.36 -14.06
C MET A 263 -16.34 -8.29 -14.27
N MET A 264 -15.55 -9.08 -13.56
CA MET A 264 -14.10 -9.14 -13.75
C MET A 264 -13.74 -9.63 -15.15
N ASP A 265 -14.36 -10.70 -15.61
CA ASP A 265 -14.17 -11.23 -16.97
C ASP A 265 -14.58 -10.22 -18.05
N TYR A 266 -15.65 -9.46 -17.79
CA TYR A 266 -16.12 -8.42 -18.70
C TYR A 266 -15.13 -7.27 -18.81
N VAL A 267 -14.67 -6.73 -17.66
CA VAL A 267 -13.72 -5.60 -17.63
C VAL A 267 -12.37 -5.99 -18.24
N GLU A 268 -11.90 -7.21 -18.02
CA GLU A 268 -10.67 -7.70 -18.65
C GLU A 268 -10.75 -7.71 -20.18
N LYS A 269 -11.92 -8.04 -20.74
CA LYS A 269 -12.15 -8.11 -22.20
C LYS A 269 -12.42 -6.75 -22.84
N HIS A 270 -13.10 -5.85 -22.15
CA HIS A 270 -13.67 -4.65 -22.75
C HIS A 270 -13.05 -3.35 -22.21
N ALA A 271 -12.30 -3.39 -21.10
CA ALA A 271 -11.68 -2.24 -20.45
C ALA A 271 -12.65 -1.07 -20.14
N ASP A 272 -13.95 -1.34 -20.02
CA ASP A 272 -15.02 -0.35 -19.80
C ASP A 272 -16.08 -0.92 -18.86
N LEU A 273 -16.00 -0.55 -17.58
CA LEU A 273 -16.94 -0.98 -16.56
C LEU A 273 -18.37 -0.52 -16.83
N THR A 274 -18.54 0.67 -17.42
CA THR A 274 -19.86 1.32 -17.56
C THR A 274 -20.84 0.58 -18.45
N LYS A 275 -20.37 -0.33 -19.29
CA LYS A 275 -21.20 -1.16 -20.17
C LYS A 275 -21.64 -2.47 -19.54
N TYR A 276 -21.18 -2.80 -18.31
CA TYR A 276 -21.68 -3.96 -17.59
C TYR A 276 -23.10 -3.70 -17.04
N PRO A 277 -23.95 -4.72 -16.89
CA PRO A 277 -25.35 -4.54 -16.45
C PRO A 277 -25.49 -3.91 -15.07
N GLY A 278 -25.99 -2.67 -15.01
CA GLY A 278 -26.19 -1.87 -13.81
C GLY A 278 -26.72 -0.48 -14.12
N THR A 279 -27.05 0.30 -13.12
CA THR A 279 -27.43 1.70 -13.27
C THR A 279 -26.18 2.56 -13.19
N GLN A 280 -25.92 3.39 -14.20
CA GLN A 280 -24.83 4.36 -14.13
C GLN A 280 -25.14 5.42 -13.09
N ILE A 281 -24.15 5.78 -12.31
CA ILE A 281 -24.19 6.86 -11.30
C ILE A 281 -22.99 7.77 -11.47
N ASP A 282 -23.03 8.94 -10.89
CA ASP A 282 -21.88 9.81 -10.81
C ASP A 282 -20.76 9.16 -9.95
N LYS A 283 -19.48 9.38 -10.34
CA LYS A 283 -18.34 8.80 -9.61
C LYS A 283 -18.26 9.29 -8.16
N ASP A 284 -18.58 10.56 -7.93
CA ASP A 284 -18.58 11.13 -6.58
C ASP A 284 -19.74 10.61 -5.75
N GLU A 285 -20.91 10.35 -6.36
CA GLU A 285 -22.07 9.77 -5.69
C GLU A 285 -21.81 8.35 -5.16
N LEU A 286 -20.85 7.63 -5.73
CA LEU A 286 -20.46 6.31 -5.23
C LEU A 286 -19.98 6.38 -3.78
N LEU A 287 -19.20 7.41 -3.42
CA LEU A 287 -18.70 7.58 -2.06
C LEU A 287 -19.81 7.84 -1.04
N PHE A 288 -20.97 8.36 -1.51
CA PHE A 288 -22.09 8.74 -0.66
C PHE A 288 -23.22 7.71 -0.61
N GLN A 289 -23.00 6.52 -1.17
CA GLN A 289 -23.95 5.41 -1.10
C GLN A 289 -24.25 5.03 0.35
N ASP A 290 -25.53 4.77 0.67
CA ASP A 290 -25.93 4.22 1.95
C ASP A 290 -25.60 2.73 1.99
N VAL A 291 -24.44 2.39 2.55
CA VAL A 291 -23.86 1.04 2.57
C VAL A 291 -23.32 0.68 3.94
N ASP A 292 -23.13 -0.61 4.19
CA ASP A 292 -22.48 -1.05 5.41
C ASP A 292 -20.99 -0.76 5.38
N VAL A 293 -20.33 -0.93 4.21
CA VAL A 293 -18.90 -0.72 4.04
C VAL A 293 -18.62 0.09 2.78
N MET A 294 -17.81 1.13 2.90
CA MET A 294 -17.18 1.84 1.78
C MET A 294 -15.72 1.46 1.70
N ILE A 295 -15.25 1.05 0.51
CA ILE A 295 -13.85 0.70 0.25
C ILE A 295 -13.28 1.64 -0.81
N PRO A 296 -12.62 2.75 -0.42
CA PRO A 296 -11.87 3.58 -1.36
C PRO A 296 -10.56 2.86 -1.74
N ALA A 297 -10.50 2.35 -2.97
CA ALA A 297 -9.38 1.55 -3.50
C ALA A 297 -8.83 2.12 -4.83
N ALA A 298 -9.04 3.40 -5.11
CA ALA A 298 -8.58 4.09 -6.31
C ALA A 298 -7.32 4.93 -6.07
N LEU A 299 -7.48 6.14 -5.57
CA LEU A 299 -6.42 7.13 -5.41
C LEU A 299 -6.38 7.70 -3.99
N GLU A 300 -5.35 8.49 -3.71
CA GLU A 300 -5.26 9.32 -2.52
C GLU A 300 -6.30 10.45 -2.52
N ASP A 301 -6.55 11.02 -1.34
CA ASP A 301 -7.35 12.23 -1.08
C ASP A 301 -8.81 12.19 -1.65
N GLN A 302 -9.39 10.99 -1.79
CA GLN A 302 -10.76 10.83 -2.30
C GLN A 302 -11.83 11.29 -1.30
N ILE A 303 -11.60 11.08 -0.01
CA ILE A 303 -12.46 11.56 1.07
C ILE A 303 -11.73 12.72 1.75
N HIS A 304 -12.23 13.91 1.59
CA HIS A 304 -11.62 15.14 2.06
C HIS A 304 -12.63 16.04 2.80
N GLN A 305 -12.16 17.13 3.40
CA GLN A 305 -12.98 18.04 4.21
C GLN A 305 -14.30 18.44 3.56
N LYS A 306 -14.29 18.69 2.23
CA LYS A 306 -15.47 19.15 1.50
C LYS A 306 -16.54 18.07 1.26
N ASN A 307 -16.21 16.78 1.40
CA ASN A 307 -17.15 15.69 1.12
C ASN A 307 -17.37 14.71 2.28
N ALA A 308 -16.52 14.69 3.29
CA ALA A 308 -16.60 13.78 4.44
C ALA A 308 -17.95 13.84 5.17
N HIS A 309 -18.59 15.02 5.19
CA HIS A 309 -19.92 15.19 5.79
C HIS A 309 -21.04 14.47 5.02
N LYS A 310 -20.84 14.12 3.74
CA LYS A 310 -21.80 13.42 2.88
C LYS A 310 -21.71 11.89 2.99
N ILE A 311 -20.65 11.34 3.58
CA ILE A 311 -20.48 9.90 3.72
C ILE A 311 -21.61 9.31 4.55
N ARG A 312 -22.23 8.22 4.04
CA ARG A 312 -23.33 7.49 4.71
C ARG A 312 -22.96 6.05 5.05
N ALA A 313 -21.77 5.60 4.66
CA ALA A 313 -21.28 4.27 5.01
C ALA A 313 -21.13 4.11 6.53
N LYS A 314 -21.38 2.90 7.05
CA LYS A 314 -21.24 2.61 8.48
C LYS A 314 -19.79 2.40 8.90
N VAL A 315 -18.91 2.06 7.97
CA VAL A 315 -17.45 1.95 8.13
C VAL A 315 -16.76 2.21 6.81
N ILE A 316 -15.58 2.83 6.88
CA ILE A 316 -14.67 2.97 5.75
C ILE A 316 -13.52 2.01 5.95
N VAL A 317 -13.12 1.27 4.89
CA VAL A 317 -11.97 0.35 4.89
C VAL A 317 -11.05 0.74 3.75
N GLU A 318 -9.91 1.32 4.06
CA GLU A 318 -9.03 1.95 3.08
C GLU A 318 -8.26 0.94 2.24
N GLY A 319 -8.64 0.80 0.97
CA GLY A 319 -7.96 -0.07 0.00
C GLY A 319 -6.78 0.63 -0.71
N ALA A 320 -6.89 1.91 -1.00
CA ALA A 320 -5.80 2.74 -1.52
C ALA A 320 -4.89 3.23 -0.37
N ASN A 321 -3.76 3.86 -0.71
CA ASN A 321 -2.93 4.55 0.28
C ASN A 321 -3.42 6.00 0.43
N GLY A 322 -3.63 6.46 1.66
CA GLY A 322 -4.05 7.81 1.98
C GLY A 322 -5.34 8.29 1.31
N PRO A 323 -6.40 7.46 1.15
CA PRO A 323 -7.61 7.89 0.44
C PRO A 323 -8.46 8.88 1.25
N THR A 324 -8.22 8.99 2.56
CA THR A 324 -8.92 9.92 3.47
C THR A 324 -7.93 10.93 4.01
N THR A 325 -8.21 12.23 3.82
CA THR A 325 -7.35 13.30 4.36
C THR A 325 -7.45 13.36 5.89
N PRO A 326 -6.43 13.91 6.58
CA PRO A 326 -6.48 14.09 8.04
C PRO A 326 -7.70 14.88 8.53
N GLU A 327 -8.09 15.91 7.81
CA GLU A 327 -9.26 16.77 8.13
C GLU A 327 -10.58 15.99 7.97
N ALA A 328 -10.65 15.14 6.93
CA ALA A 328 -11.80 14.27 6.72
C ALA A 328 -11.91 13.19 7.82
N ASP A 329 -10.78 12.62 8.24
CA ASP A 329 -10.72 11.63 9.32
C ASP A 329 -11.30 12.19 10.63
N GLU A 330 -11.00 13.46 10.97
CA GLU A 330 -11.58 14.14 12.14
C GLU A 330 -13.10 14.34 12.03
N ILE A 331 -13.60 14.67 10.83
CA ILE A 331 -15.04 14.82 10.58
C ILE A 331 -15.75 13.48 10.73
N LEU A 332 -15.15 12.41 10.17
CA LEU A 332 -15.71 11.06 10.24
C LEU A 332 -15.74 10.54 11.69
N ASP A 333 -14.66 10.76 12.44
CA ASP A 333 -14.56 10.38 13.84
C ASP A 333 -15.63 11.07 14.70
N LYS A 334 -15.82 12.38 14.56
CA LYS A 334 -16.89 13.16 15.22
C LYS A 334 -18.29 12.65 14.84
N ARG A 335 -18.48 12.08 13.64
CA ARG A 335 -19.73 11.48 13.18
C ARG A 335 -19.90 10.02 13.61
N GLY A 336 -18.92 9.43 14.30
CA GLY A 336 -18.94 8.04 14.74
C GLY A 336 -18.80 7.04 13.58
N ILE A 337 -18.22 7.44 12.45
CA ILE A 337 -17.94 6.56 11.31
C ILE A 337 -16.50 6.06 11.43
N PRO A 338 -16.25 4.80 11.82
CA PRO A 338 -14.91 4.28 11.98
C PRO A 338 -14.21 4.16 10.63
N VAL A 339 -12.93 4.54 10.59
CA VAL A 339 -12.04 4.35 9.44
C VAL A 339 -11.00 3.31 9.80
N ILE A 340 -10.99 2.18 9.10
CA ILE A 340 -9.92 1.19 9.20
C ILE A 340 -8.82 1.63 8.24
N PRO A 341 -7.64 2.06 8.77
CA PRO A 341 -6.66 2.79 7.99
C PRO A 341 -5.92 1.89 6.99
N ASP A 342 -5.41 2.50 5.95
CA ASP A 342 -4.64 1.90 4.86
C ASP A 342 -3.45 1.06 5.35
N ILE A 343 -2.68 1.56 6.34
CA ILE A 343 -1.52 0.83 6.89
C ILE A 343 -1.89 -0.51 7.52
N LEU A 344 -3.17 -0.74 7.82
CA LEU A 344 -3.74 -2.02 8.26
C LEU A 344 -4.50 -2.71 7.12
N ALA A 345 -5.48 -2.04 6.52
CA ALA A 345 -6.46 -2.67 5.64
C ALA A 345 -5.83 -3.23 4.35
N ASN A 346 -4.96 -2.47 3.70
CA ASN A 346 -4.31 -2.87 2.44
C ASN A 346 -2.96 -3.59 2.64
N ALA A 347 -2.62 -3.96 3.87
CA ALA A 347 -1.33 -4.54 4.21
C ALA A 347 -1.15 -6.00 3.73
N GLY A 348 -2.18 -6.64 3.20
CA GLY A 348 -2.08 -8.02 2.70
C GLY A 348 -0.96 -8.22 1.68
N GLY A 349 -0.77 -7.23 0.80
CA GLY A 349 0.30 -7.27 -0.18
C GLY A 349 1.71 -7.33 0.42
N VAL A 350 2.00 -6.55 1.47
CA VAL A 350 3.32 -6.60 2.11
C VAL A 350 3.49 -7.86 2.97
N VAL A 351 2.41 -8.41 3.53
CA VAL A 351 2.46 -9.70 4.24
C VAL A 351 2.88 -10.81 3.28
N VAL A 352 2.21 -10.97 2.13
CA VAL A 352 2.60 -12.01 1.15
C VAL A 352 3.97 -11.73 0.55
N SER A 353 4.36 -10.46 0.37
CA SER A 353 5.74 -10.13 0.00
C SER A 353 6.76 -10.61 1.05
N HIS A 354 6.42 -10.54 2.35
CA HIS A 354 7.27 -11.11 3.40
C HIS A 354 7.38 -12.63 3.27
N LEU A 355 6.27 -13.32 3.03
CA LEU A 355 6.27 -14.76 2.86
C LEU A 355 7.08 -15.18 1.60
N GLU A 356 7.02 -14.41 0.52
CA GLU A 356 7.84 -14.62 -0.67
C GLU A 356 9.34 -14.50 -0.36
N TRP A 357 9.73 -13.48 0.40
CA TRP A 357 11.12 -13.30 0.81
C TRP A 357 11.61 -14.45 1.72
N VAL A 358 10.78 -14.90 2.68
CA VAL A 358 11.08 -16.05 3.53
C VAL A 358 11.29 -17.32 2.70
N GLN A 359 10.39 -17.58 1.73
CA GLN A 359 10.52 -18.71 0.81
C GLN A 359 11.82 -18.63 0.00
N ALA A 360 12.15 -17.45 -0.53
CA ALA A 360 13.37 -17.25 -1.31
C ALA A 360 14.65 -17.46 -0.48
N LEU A 361 14.67 -17.02 0.78
CA LEU A 361 15.81 -17.24 1.68
C LEU A 361 15.96 -18.70 2.12
N SER A 362 14.84 -19.39 2.31
CA SER A 362 14.86 -20.79 2.78
C SER A 362 14.99 -21.82 1.65
N GLY A 363 14.85 -21.39 0.38
CA GLY A 363 14.81 -22.30 -0.76
C GLY A 363 13.57 -23.20 -0.79
N LEU A 364 12.51 -22.82 -0.07
CA LEU A 364 11.24 -23.55 0.00
C LEU A 364 10.15 -22.83 -0.81
N SER A 365 9.25 -23.58 -1.40
CA SER A 365 8.02 -23.05 -2.03
C SER A 365 6.82 -23.47 -1.20
N TRP A 366 5.92 -22.54 -0.95
CA TRP A 366 4.69 -22.79 -0.21
C TRP A 366 3.50 -22.89 -1.15
N GLU A 367 2.57 -23.78 -0.80
CA GLU A 367 1.30 -23.83 -1.47
C GLU A 367 0.42 -22.61 -1.10
N GLU A 368 -0.51 -22.30 -1.97
CA GLU A 368 -1.36 -21.10 -1.82
C GLU A 368 -2.11 -21.09 -0.48
N ASP A 369 -2.58 -22.25 -0.02
CA ASP A 369 -3.29 -22.37 1.26
C ASP A 369 -2.39 -22.04 2.46
N GLN A 370 -1.11 -22.39 2.43
CA GLN A 370 -0.14 -22.03 3.44
C GLN A 370 0.09 -20.52 3.47
N VAL A 371 0.28 -19.91 2.29
CA VAL A 371 0.42 -18.45 2.15
C VAL A 371 -0.82 -17.73 2.68
N ASN A 372 -2.02 -18.22 2.31
CA ASN A 372 -3.28 -17.64 2.71
C ASN A 372 -3.54 -17.75 4.22
N SER A 373 -3.19 -18.88 4.83
CA SER A 373 -3.31 -19.11 6.27
C SER A 373 -2.43 -18.15 7.07
N GLU A 374 -1.17 -17.95 6.64
CA GLU A 374 -0.26 -17.01 7.27
C GLU A 374 -0.69 -15.55 7.05
N LEU A 375 -1.18 -15.20 5.85
CA LEU A 375 -1.78 -13.90 5.58
C LEU A 375 -2.92 -13.62 6.55
N GLU A 376 -3.86 -14.54 6.68
CA GLU A 376 -5.01 -14.39 7.58
C GLU A 376 -4.54 -14.22 9.03
N ARG A 377 -3.65 -15.09 9.50
CA ARG A 377 -3.12 -15.05 10.88
C ARG A 377 -2.51 -13.68 11.21
N LYS A 378 -1.68 -13.12 10.30
CA LYS A 378 -1.02 -11.83 10.51
C LYS A 378 -2.02 -10.66 10.46
N MET A 379 -2.94 -10.65 9.50
CA MET A 379 -3.95 -9.59 9.38
C MET A 379 -4.89 -9.56 10.58
N VAL A 380 -5.36 -10.72 11.02
CA VAL A 380 -6.26 -10.84 12.20
C VAL A 380 -5.55 -10.42 13.48
N LYS A 381 -4.27 -10.83 13.66
CA LYS A 381 -3.47 -10.41 14.83
C LYS A 381 -3.36 -8.90 14.87
N ALA A 382 -2.94 -8.26 13.77
CA ALA A 382 -2.76 -6.82 13.71
C ALA A 382 -4.07 -6.05 13.97
N LEU A 383 -5.20 -6.49 13.39
CA LEU A 383 -6.50 -5.87 13.65
C LEU A 383 -6.88 -5.94 15.13
N LYS A 384 -6.70 -7.10 15.78
CA LYS A 384 -7.01 -7.28 17.20
C LYS A 384 -6.17 -6.35 18.08
N GLU A 385 -4.90 -6.20 17.80
CA GLU A 385 -4.00 -5.30 18.53
C GLU A 385 -4.39 -3.83 18.35
N VAL A 386 -4.69 -3.41 17.12
CA VAL A 386 -5.19 -2.06 16.84
C VAL A 386 -6.52 -1.81 17.58
N TRP A 387 -7.42 -2.78 17.56
CA TRP A 387 -8.71 -2.65 18.24
C TRP A 387 -8.56 -2.53 19.76
N ALA A 388 -7.73 -3.38 20.34
CA ALA A 388 -7.44 -3.34 21.77
C ALA A 388 -6.82 -1.98 22.17
N LYS A 389 -5.85 -1.48 21.38
CA LYS A 389 -5.21 -0.19 21.60
C LYS A 389 -6.21 0.96 21.48
N ALA A 390 -7.08 0.95 20.45
CA ALA A 390 -8.12 1.95 20.26
C ALA A 390 -9.07 2.02 21.46
N SER A 391 -9.54 0.86 21.93
CA SER A 391 -10.42 0.77 23.11
C SER A 391 -9.73 1.19 24.40
N GLN A 392 -8.46 0.79 24.60
CA GLN A 392 -7.67 1.12 25.80
C GLN A 392 -7.41 2.62 25.93
N ARG A 393 -7.10 3.29 24.78
CA ARG A 393 -6.73 4.69 24.74
C ARG A 393 -7.88 5.62 24.39
N ASN A 394 -9.04 5.07 24.05
CA ASN A 394 -10.20 5.83 23.55
C ASN A 394 -9.85 6.74 22.37
N VAL A 395 -9.16 6.19 21.37
CA VAL A 395 -8.72 6.89 20.16
C VAL A 395 -9.27 6.19 18.90
N SER A 396 -9.21 6.86 17.76
CA SER A 396 -9.59 6.29 16.46
C SER A 396 -8.71 5.08 16.09
N LEU A 397 -9.23 4.19 15.22
CA LEU A 397 -8.45 3.03 14.73
C LEU A 397 -7.19 3.45 13.97
N ARG A 398 -7.23 4.58 13.26
CA ARG A 398 -6.03 5.14 12.62
C ARG A 398 -4.97 5.53 13.65
N CYS A 399 -5.36 6.32 14.65
CA CYS A 399 -4.44 6.69 15.72
C CYS A 399 -3.86 5.44 16.39
N ALA A 400 -4.70 4.49 16.77
CA ALA A 400 -4.27 3.23 17.41
C ALA A 400 -3.30 2.43 16.54
N ALA A 401 -3.50 2.38 15.22
CA ALA A 401 -2.58 1.69 14.30
C ALA A 401 -1.18 2.33 14.30
N TYR A 402 -1.12 3.66 14.31
CA TYR A 402 0.17 4.37 14.44
C TYR A 402 0.79 4.15 15.83
N LEU A 403 0.00 4.17 16.91
CA LEU A 403 0.51 3.89 18.26
C LEU A 403 1.18 2.52 18.32
N VAL A 404 0.51 1.46 17.85
CA VAL A 404 1.08 0.10 17.82
C VAL A 404 2.37 0.05 17.01
N ALA A 405 2.40 0.71 15.85
CA ALA A 405 3.59 0.73 14.99
C ALA A 405 4.78 1.46 15.64
N ILE A 406 4.54 2.64 16.22
CA ILE A 406 5.58 3.48 16.81
C ILE A 406 6.09 2.87 18.13
N GLU A 407 5.22 2.36 18.98
CA GLU A 407 5.61 1.69 20.24
C GLU A 407 6.56 0.51 19.95
N ARG A 408 6.29 -0.29 18.91
CA ARG A 408 7.19 -1.41 18.54
C ARG A 408 8.57 -0.95 18.09
N ILE A 409 8.64 0.10 17.27
CA ILE A 409 9.93 0.65 16.83
C ILE A 409 10.66 1.26 18.01
N SER A 410 9.94 1.95 18.90
CA SER A 410 10.48 2.54 20.12
C SER A 410 11.10 1.48 21.02
N GLU A 411 10.41 0.35 21.18
CA GLU A 411 10.93 -0.78 21.96
C GLU A 411 12.24 -1.33 21.36
N VAL A 412 12.31 -1.46 20.03
CA VAL A 412 13.53 -1.88 19.35
C VAL A 412 14.70 -0.94 19.65
N TYR A 413 14.46 0.39 19.61
CA TYR A 413 15.50 1.36 19.95
C TYR A 413 15.91 1.31 21.45
N ARG A 414 14.98 1.00 22.35
CA ARG A 414 15.32 0.81 23.77
C ARG A 414 16.28 -0.36 24.00
N TYR A 415 16.10 -1.46 23.25
CA TYR A 415 16.99 -2.63 23.32
C TYR A 415 18.30 -2.45 22.58
N ARG A 416 18.28 -1.86 21.38
CA ARG A 416 19.47 -1.70 20.54
C ARG A 416 20.34 -0.51 20.90
N GLY A 417 19.75 0.50 21.54
CA GLY A 417 20.39 1.80 21.73
C GLY A 417 20.51 2.59 20.42
N ILE A 418 21.20 3.72 20.51
CA ILE A 418 21.56 4.57 19.37
C ILE A 418 23.09 4.49 19.24
N PHE A 419 23.57 3.98 18.09
CA PHE A 419 25.01 3.86 17.81
C PHE A 419 25.52 5.12 17.09
N PRO A 420 26.74 5.59 17.39
CA PRO A 420 27.61 5.28 18.52
C PRO A 420 27.08 5.86 19.83
#